data_d6cdd6c9deeeabfb83f9bbeaf29ca1cc
#
_entry.id   d6cdd6c9deeeabfb83f9bbeaf29ca1cc
#
_cell.length_a   1.000
_cell.length_b   1.000
_cell.length_c   1.000
_cell.angle_alpha   90.00
_cell.angle_beta   90.00
_cell.angle_gamma   90.00
#
_symmetry.space_group_name_H-M   'P 1'
#
loop_
_entity.id
_entity.type
_entity.pdbx_description
1 polymer ?
#
loop_
_entity_poly.entity_id
_entity_poly.type
_entity_poly.pdbx_seq_one_letter_code
_entity_poly.pdbx_strand_id
1 'polypeptide(L)'
;YSLSYFLFHFLAMPSSDFDIRILSSDLKFVPVETRMPLKFGTEVLTSVSCARVSLCVRDRNGNESVGWGETPLSVQWVWPSVVPYGERLDALLDFCAKLSGEWSDNGACGHALEIGHSLLFERLPRVLDSYNREERAGLEPIPWLAALVCASPYDLALHDAYGIANNLPTYQCYGEEHCNVDLSAFLEPSEDADVDFSGKHAADILVLNR
;
A
#
# COMPACT_ATOMS: atom_id res chain seq x y z
N TYR A 1 4.70 -13.43 24.24
CA TYR A 1 3.54 -12.78 23.63
C TYR A 1 2.72 -13.86 22.93
N SER A 2 1.44 -13.95 23.29
CA SER A 2 0.55 -15.10 23.10
C SER A 2 0.12 -15.27 21.64
N LEU A 3 0.30 -16.48 21.12
CA LEU A 3 -0.09 -16.93 19.77
C LEU A 3 -1.62 -17.12 19.60
N SER A 4 -2.45 -16.50 20.43
CA SER A 4 -3.87 -16.80 20.53
C SER A 4 -4.83 -15.90 19.74
N TYR A 5 -4.36 -14.95 18.95
CA TYR A 5 -5.24 -14.00 18.23
C TYR A 5 -5.36 -14.24 16.72
N PHE A 6 -4.82 -15.32 16.15
CA PHE A 6 -4.74 -15.53 14.71
C PHE A 6 -5.74 -16.53 14.12
N LEU A 7 -6.91 -16.66 14.72
CA LEU A 7 -8.05 -17.34 14.07
C LEU A 7 -9.20 -16.33 13.90
N PHE A 8 -8.94 -15.22 13.21
CA PHE A 8 -10.06 -14.46 12.67
C PHE A 8 -10.68 -15.27 11.54
N HIS A 9 -11.83 -15.80 11.85
CA HIS A 9 -12.78 -16.43 10.97
C HIS A 9 -12.91 -15.62 9.67
N PHE A 10 -12.79 -16.30 8.54
CA PHE A 10 -13.49 -15.98 7.30
C PHE A 10 -15.01 -16.19 7.50
N LEU A 11 -15.58 -15.52 8.48
CA LEU A 11 -17.00 -15.21 8.48
C LEU A 11 -17.17 -14.24 7.32
N ALA A 12 -18.12 -14.55 6.42
CA ALA A 12 -18.46 -13.69 5.30
C ALA A 12 -18.56 -12.25 5.82
N MET A 13 -17.55 -11.42 5.52
CA MET A 13 -17.59 -10.00 5.88
C MET A 13 -18.87 -9.41 5.27
N PRO A 14 -19.58 -8.52 5.95
CA PRO A 14 -20.66 -7.79 5.32
C PRO A 14 -20.12 -7.22 4.02
N SER A 15 -20.79 -7.48 2.93
CA SER A 15 -20.30 -7.08 1.64
C SER A 15 -21.11 -5.89 1.16
N SER A 16 -20.41 -4.75 0.95
CA SER A 16 -20.99 -3.54 0.38
C SER A 16 -21.24 -3.67 -1.13
N ASP A 17 -22.22 -2.98 -1.66
CA ASP A 17 -22.42 -2.85 -3.11
C ASP A 17 -21.26 -2.10 -3.78
N PHE A 18 -20.45 -1.40 -3.00
CA PHE A 18 -19.28 -0.63 -3.43
C PHE A 18 -17.96 -1.44 -3.45
N ASP A 19 -18.00 -2.71 -3.04
CA ASP A 19 -16.81 -3.56 -3.00
C ASP A 19 -16.21 -3.78 -4.39
N ILE A 20 -14.88 -3.84 -4.42
CA ILE A 20 -14.11 -4.14 -5.62
C ILE A 20 -13.23 -5.37 -5.43
N ARG A 21 -12.76 -5.92 -6.55
CA ARG A 21 -11.76 -6.99 -6.61
C ARG A 21 -10.63 -6.59 -7.53
N ILE A 22 -9.38 -6.79 -7.11
CA ILE A 22 -8.21 -6.57 -7.98
C ILE A 22 -8.13 -7.70 -9.02
N LEU A 23 -7.93 -7.35 -10.28
CA LEU A 23 -7.76 -8.29 -11.39
C LEU A 23 -6.31 -8.39 -11.83
N SER A 24 -5.63 -7.25 -11.97
CA SER A 24 -4.25 -7.19 -12.45
C SER A 24 -3.53 -5.93 -12.01
N SER A 25 -2.21 -5.98 -12.00
CA SER A 25 -1.33 -4.82 -11.84
C SER A 25 -0.36 -4.71 -13.00
N ASP A 26 -0.01 -3.49 -13.41
CA ASP A 26 1.07 -3.17 -14.34
C ASP A 26 2.02 -2.18 -13.66
N LEU A 27 3.31 -2.48 -13.67
CA LEU A 27 4.36 -1.68 -13.04
C LEU A 27 5.30 -1.13 -14.12
N LYS A 28 5.60 0.17 -14.01
CA LYS A 28 6.61 0.83 -14.82
C LYS A 28 7.53 1.66 -13.94
N PHE A 29 8.80 1.73 -14.31
CA PHE A 29 9.74 2.63 -13.68
C PHE A 29 9.97 3.85 -14.56
N VAL A 30 9.74 5.03 -13.99
CA VAL A 30 9.84 6.30 -14.68
C VAL A 30 11.02 7.08 -14.08
N PRO A 31 12.10 7.32 -14.84
CA PRO A 31 13.19 8.16 -14.36
C PRO A 31 12.73 9.62 -14.34
N VAL A 32 12.96 10.29 -13.22
CA VAL A 32 12.63 11.70 -13.01
C VAL A 32 13.88 12.44 -12.58
N GLU A 33 14.22 13.51 -13.31
CA GLU A 33 15.28 14.43 -12.91
C GLU A 33 14.70 15.56 -12.07
N THR A 34 15.37 15.89 -10.96
CA THR A 34 14.95 17.01 -10.13
C THR A 34 15.35 18.33 -10.78
N ARG A 35 14.45 19.30 -10.82
CA ARG A 35 14.74 20.64 -11.34
C ARG A 35 15.87 21.33 -10.57
N MET A 36 16.01 21.02 -9.31
CA MET A 36 17.07 21.50 -8.43
C MET A 36 17.59 20.32 -7.59
N PRO A 37 18.90 20.24 -7.33
CA PRO A 37 19.42 19.22 -6.43
C PRO A 37 18.80 19.31 -5.04
N LEU A 38 18.34 18.17 -4.51
CA LEU A 38 17.84 18.04 -3.15
C LEU A 38 18.91 17.42 -2.27
N LYS A 39 19.21 18.06 -1.14
CA LYS A 39 20.24 17.57 -0.22
C LYS A 39 19.60 16.79 0.93
N PHE A 40 20.04 15.53 1.12
CA PHE A 40 19.68 14.67 2.23
C PHE A 40 20.94 14.30 3.02
N GLY A 41 21.19 14.98 4.14
CA GLY A 41 22.41 14.77 4.91
C GLY A 41 23.67 15.01 4.08
N THR A 42 24.44 13.96 3.85
CA THR A 42 25.66 13.97 3.02
C THR A 42 25.41 13.67 1.54
N GLU A 43 24.22 13.17 1.18
CA GLU A 43 23.86 12.80 -0.17
C GLU A 43 23.09 13.92 -0.90
N VAL A 44 23.22 13.94 -2.23
CA VAL A 44 22.51 14.89 -3.10
C VAL A 44 21.71 14.10 -4.11
N LEU A 45 20.39 14.33 -4.11
CA LEU A 45 19.47 13.74 -5.08
C LEU A 45 19.32 14.69 -6.28
N THR A 46 19.70 14.21 -7.47
CA THR A 46 19.50 14.91 -8.75
C THR A 46 18.54 14.16 -9.67
N SER A 47 18.33 12.87 -9.40
CA SER A 47 17.38 12.04 -10.12
C SER A 47 16.81 10.97 -9.18
N VAL A 48 15.61 10.49 -9.49
CA VAL A 48 14.94 9.41 -8.76
C VAL A 48 14.18 8.53 -9.74
N SER A 49 14.15 7.23 -9.48
CA SER A 49 13.25 6.31 -10.18
C SER A 49 11.90 6.32 -9.48
N CYS A 50 10.83 6.65 -10.18
CA CYS A 50 9.47 6.54 -9.67
C CYS A 50 8.88 5.19 -10.08
N ALA A 51 8.36 4.44 -9.12
CA ALA A 51 7.53 3.28 -9.39
C ALA A 51 6.10 3.78 -9.70
N ARG A 52 5.63 3.55 -10.92
CA ARG A 52 4.29 3.88 -11.40
C ARG A 52 3.51 2.60 -11.60
N VAL A 53 2.38 2.49 -10.94
CA VAL A 53 1.51 1.31 -10.98
C VAL A 53 0.15 1.69 -11.52
N SER A 54 -0.44 0.82 -12.35
CA SER A 54 -1.87 0.81 -12.61
C SER A 54 -2.47 -0.49 -12.08
N LEU A 55 -3.62 -0.39 -11.39
CA LEU A 55 -4.41 -1.53 -10.96
C LEU A 55 -5.74 -1.56 -11.71
N CYS A 56 -6.04 -2.70 -12.33
CA CYS A 56 -7.36 -2.99 -12.85
C CYS A 56 -8.18 -3.66 -11.76
N VAL A 57 -9.35 -3.12 -11.49
CA VAL A 57 -10.31 -3.65 -10.52
C VAL A 57 -11.65 -3.92 -11.19
N ARG A 58 -12.45 -4.79 -10.59
CA ARG A 58 -13.83 -5.08 -11.03
C ARG A 58 -14.79 -4.82 -9.89
N ASP A 59 -15.87 -4.08 -10.17
CA ASP A 59 -16.97 -3.87 -9.24
C ASP A 59 -17.93 -5.10 -9.19
N ARG A 60 -18.91 -5.05 -8.34
CA ARG A 60 -19.92 -6.11 -8.19
C ARG A 60 -20.83 -6.28 -9.41
N ASN A 61 -20.97 -5.26 -10.24
CA ASN A 61 -21.75 -5.29 -11.48
C ASN A 61 -20.96 -5.87 -12.65
N GLY A 62 -19.66 -6.19 -12.45
CA GLY A 62 -18.78 -6.72 -13.47
C GLY A 62 -18.07 -5.65 -14.30
N ASN A 63 -18.22 -4.36 -13.98
CA ASN A 63 -17.51 -3.28 -14.67
C ASN A 63 -16.05 -3.21 -14.20
N GLU A 64 -15.17 -2.92 -15.15
CA GLU A 64 -13.73 -2.78 -14.88
C GLU A 64 -13.35 -1.31 -14.84
N SER A 65 -12.46 -0.97 -13.92
CA SER A 65 -11.89 0.36 -13.75
C SER A 65 -10.39 0.27 -13.50
N VAL A 66 -9.64 1.29 -13.90
CA VAL A 66 -8.20 1.34 -13.73
C VAL A 66 -7.84 2.58 -12.91
N GLY A 67 -7.16 2.36 -11.80
CA GLY A 67 -6.56 3.42 -10.99
C GLY A 67 -5.06 3.46 -11.12
N TRP A 68 -4.46 4.59 -10.74
CA TRP A 68 -3.05 4.88 -10.87
C TRP A 68 -2.43 5.32 -9.54
N GLY A 69 -1.20 4.87 -9.31
CA GLY A 69 -0.38 5.31 -8.19
C GLY A 69 1.08 5.48 -8.62
N GLU A 70 1.77 6.43 -8.03
CA GLU A 70 3.18 6.67 -8.30
C GLU A 70 3.91 7.07 -7.03
N THR A 71 5.08 6.47 -6.79
CA THR A 71 5.93 6.78 -5.65
C THR A 71 7.39 6.85 -6.07
N PRO A 72 8.13 7.91 -5.72
CA PRO A 72 9.56 7.98 -5.92
C PRO A 72 10.29 7.03 -4.98
N LEU A 73 11.15 6.17 -5.52
CA LEU A 73 12.02 5.27 -4.75
C LEU A 73 13.20 6.05 -4.18
N SER A 74 12.99 6.81 -3.13
CA SER A 74 13.98 7.68 -2.49
C SER A 74 14.96 6.86 -1.65
N VAL A 75 15.86 6.12 -2.30
CA VAL A 75 16.78 5.14 -1.70
C VAL A 75 17.53 5.70 -0.48
N GLN A 76 18.06 6.93 -0.57
CA GLN A 76 18.84 7.56 0.49
C GLN A 76 18.02 7.79 1.77
N TRP A 77 16.74 8.07 1.61
CA TRP A 77 15.81 8.31 2.71
C TRP A 77 15.31 7.03 3.34
N VAL A 78 14.91 6.06 2.51
CA VAL A 78 14.22 4.85 3.00
C VAL A 78 15.19 3.75 3.42
N TRP A 79 16.44 3.82 2.94
CA TRP A 79 17.46 2.83 3.22
C TRP A 79 18.84 3.50 3.39
N PRO A 80 19.06 4.28 4.47
CA PRO A 80 20.38 4.83 4.77
C PRO A 80 21.35 3.69 5.09
N SER A 81 22.40 3.53 4.28
CA SER A 81 23.36 2.42 4.38
C SER A 81 24.69 2.77 3.73
N VAL A 82 25.72 1.97 4.04
CA VAL A 82 27.02 1.99 3.37
C VAL A 82 27.04 1.20 2.06
N VAL A 83 25.99 0.41 1.79
CA VAL A 83 25.81 -0.29 0.52
C VAL A 83 25.65 0.75 -0.60
N PRO A 84 26.32 0.56 -1.75
CA PRO A 84 26.24 1.49 -2.87
C PRO A 84 24.80 1.78 -3.30
N TYR A 85 24.54 3.05 -3.71
CA TYR A 85 23.22 3.49 -4.13
C TYR A 85 22.60 2.60 -5.22
N GLY A 86 23.39 2.24 -6.25
CA GLY A 86 22.92 1.39 -7.37
C GLY A 86 22.43 0.03 -6.88
N GLU A 87 23.15 -0.62 -5.99
CA GLU A 87 22.78 -1.94 -5.46
C GLU A 87 21.49 -1.87 -4.62
N ARG A 88 21.31 -0.79 -3.86
CA ARG A 88 20.09 -0.56 -3.08
C ARG A 88 18.90 -0.27 -4.02
N LEU A 89 19.11 0.56 -5.05
CA LEU A 89 18.09 0.86 -6.03
C LEU A 89 17.66 -0.40 -6.78
N ASP A 90 18.60 -1.19 -7.28
CA ASP A 90 18.31 -2.45 -7.99
C ASP A 90 17.47 -3.39 -7.13
N ALA A 91 17.80 -3.52 -5.83
CA ALA A 91 17.00 -4.31 -4.90
C ALA A 91 15.57 -3.77 -4.72
N LEU A 92 15.37 -2.45 -4.69
CA LEU A 92 14.03 -1.87 -4.61
C LEU A 92 13.23 -2.07 -5.91
N LEU A 93 13.87 -1.96 -7.07
CA LEU A 93 13.24 -2.23 -8.36
C LEU A 93 12.76 -3.70 -8.45
N ASP A 94 13.63 -4.65 -8.07
CA ASP A 94 13.28 -6.07 -8.03
C ASP A 94 12.16 -6.36 -7.04
N PHE A 95 12.23 -5.76 -5.85
CA PHE A 95 11.18 -5.94 -4.84
C PHE A 95 9.84 -5.36 -5.28
N CYS A 96 9.83 -4.18 -5.93
CA CYS A 96 8.60 -3.64 -6.55
C CYS A 96 8.04 -4.61 -7.58
N ALA A 97 8.89 -5.20 -8.44
CA ALA A 97 8.43 -6.18 -9.44
C ALA A 97 7.83 -7.43 -8.79
N LYS A 98 8.42 -7.92 -7.69
CA LYS A 98 7.86 -9.03 -6.91
C LYS A 98 6.49 -8.68 -6.33
N LEU A 99 6.31 -7.48 -5.80
CA LEU A 99 5.03 -7.02 -5.27
C LEU A 99 3.93 -6.96 -6.34
N SER A 100 4.25 -6.73 -7.62
CA SER A 100 3.26 -6.73 -8.69
C SER A 100 2.46 -8.04 -8.76
N GLY A 101 3.12 -9.19 -8.54
CA GLY A 101 2.46 -10.48 -8.45
C GLY A 101 1.54 -10.61 -7.23
N GLU A 102 1.95 -10.05 -6.10
CA GLU A 102 1.20 -10.11 -4.84
C GLU A 102 -0.06 -9.23 -4.84
N TRP A 103 -0.03 -8.15 -5.62
CA TRP A 103 -1.16 -7.22 -5.80
C TRP A 103 -2.07 -7.60 -6.97
N SER A 104 -1.73 -8.64 -7.74
CA SER A 104 -2.56 -9.15 -8.82
C SER A 104 -3.40 -10.32 -8.32
N ASP A 105 -4.69 -10.34 -8.67
CA ASP A 105 -5.65 -11.44 -8.43
C ASP A 105 -5.45 -12.20 -7.10
N ASN A 106 -5.37 -11.46 -6.02
CA ASN A 106 -5.19 -12.04 -4.67
C ASN A 106 -6.47 -12.64 -4.09
N GLY A 107 -7.60 -12.57 -4.82
CA GLY A 107 -8.90 -13.07 -4.41
C GLY A 107 -9.62 -12.19 -3.39
N ALA A 108 -8.99 -11.14 -2.87
CA ALA A 108 -9.63 -10.23 -1.93
C ALA A 108 -10.73 -9.41 -2.63
N CYS A 109 -11.85 -9.24 -1.92
CA CYS A 109 -12.96 -8.40 -2.33
C CYS A 109 -13.39 -7.57 -1.13
N GLY A 110 -13.56 -6.26 -1.30
CA GLY A 110 -13.90 -5.37 -0.21
C GLY A 110 -13.65 -3.90 -0.56
N HIS A 111 -13.65 -3.08 0.46
CA HIS A 111 -13.23 -1.68 0.38
C HIS A 111 -11.71 -1.58 0.18
N ALA A 112 -11.23 -0.53 -0.50
CA ALA A 112 -9.80 -0.34 -0.74
C ALA A 112 -8.96 -0.34 0.54
N LEU A 113 -9.46 0.27 1.62
CA LEU A 113 -8.78 0.30 2.92
C LEU A 113 -8.59 -1.11 3.51
N GLU A 114 -9.59 -1.96 3.40
CA GLU A 114 -9.58 -3.34 3.92
C GLU A 114 -8.60 -4.22 3.14
N ILE A 115 -8.68 -4.13 1.80
CA ILE A 115 -7.76 -4.85 0.90
C ILE A 115 -6.32 -4.37 1.13
N GLY A 116 -6.09 -3.04 1.14
CA GLY A 116 -4.78 -2.43 1.37
C GLY A 116 -4.20 -2.81 2.72
N HIS A 117 -5.00 -2.76 3.80
CA HIS A 117 -4.57 -3.16 5.13
C HIS A 117 -4.10 -4.63 5.17
N SER A 118 -4.88 -5.57 4.62
CA SER A 118 -4.48 -6.97 4.56
C SER A 118 -3.19 -7.17 3.76
N LEU A 119 -3.06 -6.50 2.60
CA LEU A 119 -1.84 -6.57 1.78
C LEU A 119 -0.62 -5.99 2.50
N LEU A 120 -0.76 -4.85 3.19
CA LEU A 120 0.36 -4.16 3.84
C LEU A 120 0.76 -4.80 5.17
N PHE A 121 -0.20 -5.25 5.98
CA PHE A 121 0.09 -5.71 7.35
C PHE A 121 0.17 -7.24 7.49
N GLU A 122 -0.45 -8.00 6.59
CA GLU A 122 -0.39 -9.46 6.65
C GLU A 122 0.53 -10.05 5.59
N ARG A 123 0.48 -9.55 4.34
CA ARG A 123 1.19 -10.13 3.21
C ARG A 123 2.59 -9.53 3.04
N LEU A 124 2.73 -8.21 3.03
CA LEU A 124 4.02 -7.54 2.83
C LEU A 124 5.12 -8.01 3.78
N PRO A 125 4.89 -8.21 5.11
CA PRO A 125 5.93 -8.72 6.00
C PRO A 125 6.44 -10.09 5.60
N ARG A 126 5.58 -10.99 5.14
CA ARG A 126 5.95 -12.35 4.70
C ARG A 126 6.74 -12.31 3.39
N VAL A 127 6.32 -11.47 2.44
CA VAL A 127 7.02 -11.29 1.15
C VAL A 127 8.39 -10.70 1.37
N LEU A 128 8.51 -9.69 2.25
CA LEU A 128 9.79 -9.07 2.59
C LEU A 128 10.73 -10.06 3.27
N ASP A 129 10.25 -10.84 4.24
CA ASP A 129 11.05 -11.84 4.94
C ASP A 129 11.54 -12.93 3.97
N SER A 130 10.67 -13.44 3.08
CA SER A 130 11.06 -14.41 2.05
C SER A 130 12.10 -13.81 1.10
N TYR A 131 11.88 -12.60 0.60
CA TYR A 131 12.80 -11.92 -0.31
C TYR A 131 14.18 -11.69 0.33
N ASN A 132 14.22 -11.17 1.55
CA ASN A 132 15.46 -10.93 2.27
C ASN A 132 16.23 -12.23 2.54
N ARG A 133 15.52 -13.31 2.81
CA ARG A 133 16.11 -14.63 3.09
C ARG A 133 16.64 -15.35 1.85
N GLU A 134 15.95 -15.21 0.71
CA GLU A 134 16.21 -15.96 -0.51
C GLU A 134 17.05 -15.17 -1.51
N GLU A 135 16.60 -13.95 -1.86
CA GLU A 135 17.24 -13.12 -2.88
C GLU A 135 18.37 -12.25 -2.32
N ARG A 136 18.36 -11.98 -1.01
CA ARG A 136 19.40 -11.19 -0.34
C ARG A 136 20.21 -11.97 0.68
N ALA A 137 20.29 -13.29 0.53
CA ALA A 137 21.06 -14.15 1.42
C ALA A 137 22.54 -13.69 1.52
N GLY A 138 22.98 -13.31 2.72
CA GLY A 138 24.35 -12.81 2.97
C GLY A 138 24.58 -11.34 2.59
N LEU A 139 23.55 -10.63 2.12
CA LEU A 139 23.58 -9.19 1.86
C LEU A 139 22.78 -8.44 2.94
N GLU A 140 22.93 -7.11 2.96
CA GLU A 140 22.10 -6.26 3.82
C GLU A 140 20.63 -6.36 3.39
N PRO A 141 19.68 -6.68 4.31
CA PRO A 141 18.28 -6.84 3.99
C PRO A 141 17.62 -5.50 3.62
N ILE A 142 16.57 -5.56 2.80
CA ILE A 142 15.69 -4.39 2.59
C ILE A 142 15.02 -4.06 3.92
N PRO A 143 15.13 -2.80 4.42
CA PRO A 143 14.46 -2.40 5.64
C PRO A 143 12.96 -2.20 5.44
N TRP A 144 12.20 -2.28 6.53
CA TRP A 144 10.74 -2.18 6.50
C TRP A 144 10.22 -0.91 5.83
N LEU A 145 10.81 0.25 6.11
CA LEU A 145 10.41 1.52 5.48
C LEU A 145 10.58 1.49 3.96
N ALA A 146 11.66 0.87 3.47
CA ALA A 146 11.88 0.73 2.03
C ALA A 146 10.83 -0.21 1.39
N ALA A 147 10.45 -1.28 2.07
CA ALA A 147 9.37 -2.18 1.61
C ALA A 147 8.03 -1.45 1.55
N LEU A 148 7.70 -0.62 2.55
CA LEU A 148 6.48 0.22 2.53
C LEU A 148 6.48 1.20 1.35
N VAL A 149 7.62 1.82 1.04
CA VAL A 149 7.72 2.71 -0.13
C VAL A 149 7.55 1.96 -1.44
N CYS A 150 8.06 0.72 -1.55
CA CYS A 150 7.82 -0.13 -2.72
C CYS A 150 6.35 -0.55 -2.85
N ALA A 151 5.62 -0.73 -1.75
CA ALA A 151 4.20 -1.07 -1.74
C ALA A 151 3.28 0.14 -2.00
N SER A 152 3.73 1.36 -1.65
CA SER A 152 2.95 2.59 -1.72
C SER A 152 2.29 2.86 -3.10
N PRO A 153 2.94 2.70 -4.27
CA PRO A 153 2.29 2.98 -5.54
C PRO A 153 1.12 2.03 -5.84
N TYR A 154 1.15 0.80 -5.32
CA TYR A 154 0.05 -0.15 -5.44
C TYR A 154 -1.13 0.25 -4.58
N ASP A 155 -0.89 0.65 -3.34
CA ASP A 155 -1.91 1.12 -2.42
C ASP A 155 -2.61 2.38 -2.95
N LEU A 156 -1.83 3.35 -3.44
CA LEU A 156 -2.36 4.55 -4.11
C LEU A 156 -3.23 4.19 -5.32
N ALA A 157 -2.77 3.26 -6.17
CA ALA A 157 -3.52 2.81 -7.34
C ALA A 157 -4.83 2.10 -6.97
N LEU A 158 -4.84 1.35 -5.86
CA LEU A 158 -6.03 0.68 -5.35
C LEU A 158 -7.09 1.70 -4.90
N HIS A 159 -6.70 2.71 -4.14
CA HIS A 159 -7.60 3.76 -3.67
C HIS A 159 -8.14 4.62 -4.81
N ASP A 160 -7.31 4.93 -5.81
CA ASP A 160 -7.74 5.64 -7.02
C ASP A 160 -8.73 4.79 -7.84
N ALA A 161 -8.43 3.50 -8.05
CA ALA A 161 -9.31 2.57 -8.75
C ALA A 161 -10.66 2.40 -8.05
N TYR A 162 -10.68 2.37 -6.71
CA TYR A 162 -11.90 2.29 -5.92
C TYR A 162 -12.79 3.51 -6.14
N GLY A 163 -12.21 4.71 -6.07
CA GLY A 163 -12.94 5.95 -6.34
C GLY A 163 -13.53 5.98 -7.75
N ILE A 164 -12.74 5.59 -8.77
CA ILE A 164 -13.18 5.53 -10.17
C ILE A 164 -14.29 4.50 -10.35
N ALA A 165 -14.16 3.30 -9.80
CA ALA A 165 -15.16 2.23 -9.91
C ALA A 165 -16.52 2.66 -9.33
N ASN A 166 -16.50 3.45 -8.25
CA ASN A 166 -17.69 3.93 -7.57
C ASN A 166 -18.14 5.35 -8.03
N ASN A 167 -17.43 5.94 -9.02
CA ASN A 167 -17.71 7.28 -9.54
C ASN A 167 -17.73 8.37 -8.45
N LEU A 168 -16.77 8.28 -7.52
CA LEU A 168 -16.60 9.19 -6.38
C LEU A 168 -15.16 9.70 -6.30
N PRO A 169 -14.95 10.93 -5.82
CA PRO A 169 -13.64 11.35 -5.37
C PRO A 169 -13.13 10.44 -4.26
N THR A 170 -11.88 10.01 -4.31
CA THR A 170 -11.30 9.03 -3.38
C THR A 170 -11.58 9.34 -1.91
N TYR A 171 -11.44 10.60 -1.48
CA TYR A 171 -11.70 11.00 -0.09
C TYR A 171 -13.16 10.95 0.34
N GLN A 172 -14.11 10.81 -0.58
CA GLN A 172 -15.53 10.63 -0.26
C GLN A 172 -15.89 9.14 -0.07
N CYS A 173 -14.94 8.24 -0.31
CA CYS A 173 -15.17 6.80 -0.21
C CYS A 173 -14.96 6.23 1.20
N TYR A 174 -14.63 7.03 2.21
CA TYR A 174 -14.21 6.54 3.53
C TYR A 174 -15.30 6.67 4.61
N GLY A 175 -16.55 6.77 4.20
CA GLY A 175 -17.72 6.81 5.08
C GLY A 175 -18.28 5.43 5.41
N GLU A 176 -19.17 5.38 6.40
CA GLU A 176 -19.87 4.18 6.84
C GLU A 176 -20.58 3.44 5.69
N GLU A 177 -21.10 4.20 4.72
CA GLU A 177 -21.83 3.64 3.58
C GLU A 177 -20.96 2.81 2.61
N HIS A 178 -19.62 3.04 2.63
CA HIS A 178 -18.69 2.37 1.72
C HIS A 178 -17.84 1.30 2.40
N CYS A 179 -17.47 1.53 3.67
CA CYS A 179 -16.60 0.63 4.43
C CYS A 179 -17.40 -0.53 5.03
N ASN A 180 -16.86 -1.75 4.98
CA ASN A 180 -17.49 -2.92 5.60
C ASN A 180 -17.18 -3.01 7.11
N VAL A 181 -16.10 -2.34 7.56
CA VAL A 181 -15.67 -2.29 8.96
C VAL A 181 -15.31 -0.86 9.35
N ASP A 182 -15.39 -0.58 10.64
CA ASP A 182 -15.01 0.70 11.23
C ASP A 182 -13.51 0.78 11.54
N LEU A 183 -13.05 1.94 12.07
CA LEU A 183 -11.65 2.17 12.37
C LEU A 183 -11.10 1.25 13.47
N SER A 184 -11.93 0.65 14.31
CA SER A 184 -11.47 -0.28 15.36
C SER A 184 -10.88 -1.57 14.78
N ALA A 185 -11.17 -1.90 13.50
CA ALA A 185 -10.56 -3.02 12.81
C ALA A 185 -9.09 -2.74 12.40
N PHE A 186 -8.68 -1.47 12.37
CA PHE A 186 -7.36 -1.04 11.89
C PHE A 186 -6.50 -0.37 12.95
N LEU A 187 -7.14 0.21 13.96
CA LEU A 187 -6.47 1.05 14.94
C LEU A 187 -6.77 0.57 16.37
N GLU A 188 -5.73 0.49 17.18
CA GLU A 188 -5.85 0.27 18.62
C GLU A 188 -5.49 1.58 19.34
N PRO A 189 -6.32 2.02 20.31
CA PRO A 189 -5.96 3.18 21.13
C PRO A 189 -4.73 2.85 21.99
N SER A 190 -3.90 3.85 22.29
CA SER A 190 -2.86 3.67 23.29
C SER A 190 -3.47 3.48 24.67
N GLU A 191 -2.76 2.76 25.57
CA GLU A 191 -3.25 2.46 26.94
C GLU A 191 -3.65 3.70 27.75
N ASP A 192 -3.04 4.84 27.45
CA ASP A 192 -3.28 6.12 28.14
C ASP A 192 -4.25 7.05 27.39
N ALA A 193 -4.82 6.65 26.27
CA ALA A 193 -5.69 7.48 25.46
C ALA A 193 -7.16 7.15 25.70
N ASP A 194 -7.94 8.17 26.06
CA ASP A 194 -9.42 8.09 26.10
C ASP A 194 -9.98 8.25 24.68
N VAL A 195 -9.68 7.27 23.80
CA VAL A 195 -10.11 7.23 22.40
C VAL A 195 -10.79 5.91 22.12
N ASP A 196 -11.98 5.95 21.52
CA ASP A 196 -12.70 4.78 21.02
C ASP A 196 -12.87 4.92 19.49
N PHE A 197 -12.45 3.91 18.75
CA PHE A 197 -12.57 3.83 17.29
C PHE A 197 -13.82 3.06 16.83
N SER A 198 -14.58 2.48 17.77
CA SER A 198 -15.79 1.72 17.45
C SER A 198 -16.86 2.61 16.82
N GLY A 199 -17.41 2.17 15.69
CA GLY A 199 -18.43 2.90 14.95
C GLY A 199 -17.92 4.19 14.28
N LYS A 200 -16.59 4.41 14.20
CA LYS A 200 -15.99 5.56 13.52
C LYS A 200 -15.38 5.16 12.19
N HIS A 201 -15.46 6.07 11.25
CA HIS A 201 -14.89 5.91 9.90
C HIS A 201 -13.92 7.05 9.61
N ALA A 202 -13.04 6.89 8.64
CA ALA A 202 -12.07 7.93 8.31
C ALA A 202 -12.74 9.23 7.86
N ALA A 203 -13.93 9.17 7.27
CA ALA A 203 -14.72 10.34 6.91
C ALA A 203 -15.10 11.23 8.11
N ASP A 204 -15.21 10.67 9.33
CA ASP A 204 -15.53 11.44 10.54
C ASP A 204 -14.40 12.37 10.96
N ILE A 205 -13.18 12.10 10.47
CA ILE A 205 -11.95 12.84 10.79
C ILE A 205 -11.55 13.76 9.61
N LEU A 206 -11.93 13.40 8.38
CA LEU A 206 -11.57 14.14 7.17
C LEU A 206 -12.38 15.42 7.05
N VAL A 207 -11.70 16.55 6.83
CA VAL A 207 -12.32 17.84 6.53
C VAL A 207 -12.29 18.06 5.02
N LEU A 208 -13.35 17.65 4.33
CA LEU A 208 -13.43 17.68 2.87
C LEU A 208 -13.68 19.08 2.27
N ASN A 209 -14.11 20.04 3.06
CA ASN A 209 -14.42 21.41 2.62
C ASN A 209 -13.59 22.43 3.40
N ARG A 210 -12.54 22.92 2.76
CA ARG A 210 -11.83 24.14 3.14
C ARG A 210 -11.84 25.12 1.99
#